data_69f707c2059a3ef65e4e899e72926424
#
_entry.id   69f707c2059a3ef65e4e899e72926424
#
_cell.length_a   1.000
_cell.length_b   1.000
_cell.length_c   1.000
_cell.angle_alpha   90.00
_cell.angle_beta   90.00
_cell.angle_gamma   90.00
#
_symmetry.space_group_name_H-M   'P 1'
#
loop_
_entity.id
_entity.type
_entity.pdbx_description
1 polymer ?
#
loop_
_entity_poly.entity_id
_entity_poly.type
_entity_poly.pdbx_seq_one_letter_code
_entity_poly.pdbx_strand_id
1 'polypeptide(L)'
;MPFNAAAAYQNNKISTASPAELTLMLYEGAIKFCNIAILGIEENNISKTNNNIIKTEKIITYLQSTLDFKYPIANEFENVYNYIYERLIVANINKDKEILNEILVHLRVMRDTWKEVMSRT
;
A
#
# COMPACT_ATOMS: atom_id res chain seq x y z
N MET A 1 -13.21 0.68 -11.59
CA MET A 1 -12.37 1.66 -10.89
C MET A 1 -11.35 0.95 -10.04
N PRO A 2 -10.07 1.17 -10.31
CA PRO A 2 -9.04 0.45 -9.56
C PRO A 2 -9.03 0.75 -8.06
N PHE A 3 -9.47 1.95 -7.66
CA PHE A 3 -9.47 2.33 -6.25
C PHE A 3 -10.86 2.48 -5.67
N ASN A 4 -11.77 1.62 -6.07
CA ASN A 4 -13.13 1.67 -5.54
C ASN A 4 -13.17 1.62 -4.03
N ALA A 5 -12.30 0.83 -3.40
CA ALA A 5 -12.25 0.74 -1.95
C ALA A 5 -11.90 2.08 -1.31
N ALA A 6 -10.88 2.75 -1.84
CA ALA A 6 -10.48 4.07 -1.33
C ALA A 6 -11.57 5.11 -1.60
N ALA A 7 -12.15 5.10 -2.81
CA ALA A 7 -13.18 6.05 -3.18
C ALA A 7 -14.45 5.86 -2.34
N ALA A 8 -14.90 4.63 -2.17
CA ALA A 8 -16.09 4.33 -1.38
C ALA A 8 -15.89 4.70 0.08
N TYR A 9 -14.69 4.50 0.56
CA TYR A 9 -14.35 4.73 1.94
C TYR A 9 -14.23 6.21 2.28
N GLN A 10 -13.73 7.03 1.35
CA GLN A 10 -13.34 8.40 1.66
C GLN A 10 -13.63 9.40 0.54
N ASN A 11 -14.76 9.28 -0.13
CA ASN A 11 -15.08 10.17 -1.23
C ASN A 11 -14.85 11.66 -0.92
N ASN A 12 -15.36 12.12 0.20
CA ASN A 12 -15.25 13.53 0.57
C ASN A 12 -13.81 13.93 0.90
N LYS A 13 -13.07 13.05 1.59
CA LYS A 13 -11.68 13.33 1.91
C LYS A 13 -10.81 13.32 0.67
N ILE A 14 -11.04 12.37 -0.23
CA ILE A 14 -10.26 12.27 -1.47
C ILE A 14 -10.48 13.49 -2.33
N SER A 15 -11.71 13.96 -2.45
CA SER A 15 -12.02 15.11 -3.30
C SER A 15 -11.43 16.42 -2.78
N THR A 16 -11.11 16.51 -1.49
CA THR A 16 -10.55 17.71 -0.88
C THR A 16 -9.08 17.57 -0.51
N ALA A 17 -8.53 16.36 -0.59
CA ALA A 17 -7.16 16.10 -0.18
C ALA A 17 -6.17 16.70 -1.19
N SER A 18 -5.07 17.24 -0.68
CA SER A 18 -3.93 17.60 -1.52
C SER A 18 -3.27 16.31 -2.05
N PRO A 19 -2.45 16.40 -3.11
CA PRO A 19 -1.71 15.21 -3.57
C PRO A 19 -0.89 14.54 -2.46
N ALA A 20 -0.27 15.34 -1.59
CA ALA A 20 0.53 14.79 -0.48
C ALA A 20 -0.35 14.04 0.52
N GLU A 21 -1.51 14.61 0.84
CA GLU A 21 -2.47 13.97 1.75
C GLU A 21 -3.02 12.68 1.15
N LEU A 22 -3.29 12.68 -0.15
CA LEU A 22 -3.76 11.47 -0.83
C LEU A 22 -2.72 10.36 -0.76
N THR A 23 -1.45 10.69 -0.99
CA THR A 23 -0.36 9.71 -0.87
C THR A 23 -0.32 9.10 0.53
N LEU A 24 -0.45 9.93 1.57
CA LEU A 24 -0.49 9.42 2.94
C LEU A 24 -1.67 8.48 3.16
N MET A 25 -2.85 8.87 2.67
CA MET A 25 -4.04 8.03 2.77
C MET A 25 -3.84 6.67 2.09
N LEU A 26 -3.12 6.66 0.97
CA LEU A 26 -2.85 5.42 0.25
C LEU A 26 -1.90 4.51 1.02
N TYR A 27 -0.85 5.06 1.65
CA TYR A 27 0.00 4.25 2.52
C TYR A 27 -0.81 3.64 3.67
N GLU A 28 -1.66 4.44 4.30
CA GLU A 28 -2.48 3.96 5.40
C GLU A 28 -3.48 2.91 4.94
N GLY A 29 -4.04 3.07 3.75
CA GLY A 29 -4.91 2.07 3.15
C GLY A 29 -4.19 0.76 2.88
N ALA A 30 -2.96 0.83 2.34
CA ALA A 30 -2.15 -0.37 2.09
C ALA A 30 -1.85 -1.11 3.39
N ILE A 31 -1.51 -0.39 4.45
CA ILE A 31 -1.26 -0.97 5.77
C ILE A 31 -2.53 -1.68 6.27
N LYS A 32 -3.67 -1.01 6.17
CA LYS A 32 -4.95 -1.58 6.59
C LYS A 32 -5.28 -2.87 5.85
N PHE A 33 -5.19 -2.86 4.53
CA PHE A 33 -5.53 -4.04 3.74
C PHE A 33 -4.54 -5.19 3.98
N CYS A 34 -3.27 -4.88 4.17
CA CYS A 34 -2.28 -5.89 4.48
C CYS A 34 -2.58 -6.55 5.84
N ASN A 35 -2.98 -5.76 6.84
CA ASN A 35 -3.39 -6.29 8.14
C ASN A 35 -4.63 -7.19 8.02
N ILE A 36 -5.60 -6.79 7.20
CA ILE A 36 -6.80 -7.60 7.00
C ILE A 36 -6.44 -8.91 6.29
N ALA A 37 -5.49 -8.88 5.36
CA ALA A 37 -5.01 -10.10 4.71
C ALA A 37 -4.39 -11.07 5.73
N ILE A 38 -3.63 -10.56 6.69
CA ILE A 38 -3.06 -11.38 7.76
C ILE A 38 -4.18 -12.03 8.59
N LEU A 39 -5.19 -11.24 8.95
CA LEU A 39 -6.34 -11.78 9.67
C LEU A 39 -7.02 -12.90 8.87
N GLY A 40 -7.12 -12.74 7.56
CA GLY A 40 -7.68 -13.77 6.71
C GLY A 40 -6.91 -15.08 6.79
N ILE A 41 -5.57 -15.01 6.84
CA ILE A 41 -4.74 -16.20 6.99
C ILE A 41 -5.02 -16.85 8.35
N GLU A 42 -5.06 -16.05 9.41
CA GLU A 42 -5.28 -16.56 10.78
C GLU A 42 -6.66 -17.17 10.93
N GLU A 43 -7.64 -16.69 10.18
CA GLU A 43 -9.00 -17.21 10.20
C GLU A 43 -9.24 -18.32 9.19
N ASN A 44 -8.23 -18.71 8.43
CA ASN A 44 -8.34 -19.67 7.33
C ASN A 44 -9.37 -19.21 6.27
N ASN A 45 -9.46 -17.92 6.06
CA ASN A 45 -10.38 -17.32 5.08
C ASN A 45 -9.58 -16.92 3.85
N ILE A 46 -9.48 -17.82 2.88
CA ILE A 46 -8.67 -17.62 1.68
C ILE A 46 -9.14 -16.41 0.86
N SER A 47 -10.45 -16.27 0.69
CA SER A 47 -11.02 -15.15 -0.07
C SER A 47 -10.66 -13.80 0.57
N LYS A 48 -10.76 -13.70 1.88
CA LYS A 48 -10.43 -12.47 2.60
C LYS A 48 -8.97 -12.11 2.40
N THR A 49 -8.07 -13.09 2.48
CA THR A 49 -6.65 -12.89 2.27
C THR A 49 -6.39 -12.44 0.84
N ASN A 50 -6.89 -13.18 -0.14
CA ASN A 50 -6.68 -12.89 -1.54
C ASN A 50 -7.18 -11.48 -1.91
N ASN A 51 -8.40 -11.16 -1.52
CA ASN A 51 -9.02 -9.88 -1.87
C ASN A 51 -8.23 -8.69 -1.30
N ASN A 52 -7.74 -8.83 -0.09
CA ASN A 52 -7.03 -7.73 0.57
C ASN A 52 -5.59 -7.60 0.10
N ILE A 53 -4.93 -8.70 -0.29
CA ILE A 53 -3.63 -8.62 -0.95
C ILE A 53 -3.78 -7.91 -2.29
N ILE A 54 -4.81 -8.23 -3.07
CA ILE A 54 -5.05 -7.57 -4.36
C ILE A 54 -5.27 -6.07 -4.17
N LYS A 55 -6.03 -5.67 -3.16
CA LYS A 55 -6.22 -4.25 -2.86
C LYS A 55 -4.90 -3.56 -2.54
N THR A 56 -4.04 -4.22 -1.79
CA THR A 56 -2.71 -3.70 -1.47
C THR A 56 -1.87 -3.55 -2.75
N GLU A 57 -1.88 -4.56 -3.61
CA GLU A 57 -1.17 -4.51 -4.88
C GLU A 57 -1.61 -3.33 -5.75
N LYS A 58 -2.90 -3.08 -5.80
CA LYS A 58 -3.44 -1.96 -6.59
C LYS A 58 -2.97 -0.62 -6.06
N ILE A 59 -2.87 -0.47 -4.75
CA ILE A 59 -2.34 0.75 -4.16
C ILE A 59 -0.87 0.92 -4.54
N ILE A 60 -0.08 -0.15 -4.45
CA ILE A 60 1.35 -0.08 -4.79
C ILE A 60 1.55 0.30 -6.25
N THR A 61 0.80 -0.32 -7.18
CA THR A 61 0.90 0.04 -8.59
C THR A 61 0.48 1.49 -8.85
N TYR A 62 -0.53 1.97 -8.15
CA TYR A 62 -0.92 3.36 -8.29
C TYR A 62 0.19 4.30 -7.80
N LEU A 63 0.77 4.02 -6.65
CA LEU A 63 1.86 4.83 -6.11
C LEU A 63 3.05 4.86 -7.09
N GLN A 64 3.36 3.71 -7.71
CA GLN A 64 4.39 3.67 -8.75
C GLN A 64 4.07 4.60 -9.91
N SER A 65 2.80 4.64 -10.32
CA SER A 65 2.38 5.45 -11.46
C SER A 65 2.50 6.95 -11.19
N THR A 66 2.59 7.35 -9.93
CA THR A 66 2.69 8.77 -9.56
C THR A 66 4.13 9.25 -9.43
N LEU A 67 5.11 8.37 -9.57
CA LEU A 67 6.52 8.77 -9.43
C LEU A 67 6.93 9.72 -10.55
N ASP A 68 7.70 10.74 -10.17
CA ASP A 68 8.26 11.71 -11.10
C ASP A 68 9.76 11.46 -11.20
N PHE A 69 10.17 10.83 -12.29
CA PHE A 69 11.55 10.37 -12.46
C PHE A 69 12.55 11.48 -12.74
N LYS A 70 12.11 12.73 -12.84
CA LYS A 70 13.07 13.82 -12.86
C LYS A 70 13.75 14.01 -11.50
N TYR A 71 13.19 13.43 -10.44
CA TYR A 71 13.81 13.42 -9.11
C TYR A 71 14.53 12.08 -8.90
N PRO A 72 15.84 12.08 -8.56
CA PRO A 72 16.60 10.83 -8.41
C PRO A 72 16.00 9.86 -7.38
N ILE A 73 15.37 10.38 -6.31
CA ILE A 73 14.76 9.57 -5.28
C ILE A 73 13.64 8.66 -5.82
N ALA A 74 13.04 9.04 -6.96
CA ALA A 74 11.96 8.22 -7.55
C ALA A 74 12.45 6.83 -7.92
N ASN A 75 13.71 6.67 -8.34
CA ASN A 75 14.27 5.37 -8.65
C ASN A 75 14.33 4.47 -7.41
N GLU A 76 14.66 5.04 -6.27
CA GLU A 76 14.72 4.29 -5.01
C GLU A 76 13.32 3.86 -4.59
N PHE A 77 12.33 4.75 -4.71
CA PHE A 77 10.94 4.41 -4.41
C PHE A 77 10.44 3.32 -5.35
N GLU A 78 10.76 3.41 -6.64
CA GLU A 78 10.35 2.39 -7.58
C GLU A 78 10.91 1.02 -7.20
N ASN A 79 12.17 0.96 -6.79
CA ASN A 79 12.78 -0.30 -6.37
C ASN A 79 12.05 -0.90 -5.17
N VAL A 80 11.68 -0.07 -4.20
CA VAL A 80 10.95 -0.54 -3.02
C VAL A 80 9.55 -1.01 -3.41
N TYR A 81 8.85 -0.26 -4.26
CA TYR A 81 7.52 -0.66 -4.72
C TYR A 81 7.57 -1.97 -5.49
N ASN A 82 8.55 -2.15 -6.37
CA ASN A 82 8.72 -3.39 -7.10
C ASN A 82 8.95 -4.57 -6.14
N TYR A 83 9.79 -4.37 -5.13
CA TYR A 83 10.05 -5.39 -4.13
C TYR A 83 8.79 -5.76 -3.38
N ILE A 84 8.06 -4.76 -2.89
CA ILE A 84 6.81 -5.00 -2.16
C ILE A 84 5.81 -5.75 -3.03
N TYR A 85 5.66 -5.34 -4.30
CA TYR A 85 4.72 -5.98 -5.22
C TYR A 85 5.05 -7.45 -5.42
N GLU A 86 6.32 -7.76 -5.68
CA GLU A 86 6.77 -9.13 -5.84
C GLU A 86 6.53 -9.98 -4.59
N ARG A 87 6.80 -9.41 -3.42
CA ARG A 87 6.57 -10.12 -2.17
C ARG A 87 5.09 -10.34 -1.90
N LEU A 88 4.24 -9.41 -2.29
CA LEU A 88 2.78 -9.59 -2.16
C LEU A 88 2.30 -10.77 -3.00
N ILE A 89 2.84 -10.92 -4.22
CA ILE A 89 2.48 -12.06 -5.07
C ILE A 89 2.87 -13.37 -4.40
N VAL A 90 4.10 -13.47 -3.88
CA VAL A 90 4.58 -14.68 -3.22
C VAL A 90 3.75 -14.95 -1.95
N ALA A 91 3.46 -13.91 -1.17
CA ALA A 91 2.64 -14.05 0.03
C ALA A 91 1.26 -14.59 -0.30
N ASN A 92 0.68 -14.14 -1.42
CA ASN A 92 -0.65 -14.61 -1.82
C ASN A 92 -0.65 -16.06 -2.29
N ILE A 93 0.37 -16.44 -3.07
CA ILE A 93 0.48 -17.82 -3.56
C ILE A 93 0.59 -18.79 -2.39
N ASN A 94 1.42 -18.47 -1.40
CA ASN A 94 1.70 -19.35 -0.27
C ASN A 94 0.83 -19.10 0.95
N LYS A 95 0.04 -18.02 0.94
CA LYS A 95 -0.72 -17.52 2.10
C LYS A 95 0.21 -17.38 3.31
N ASP A 96 1.34 -16.69 3.09
CA ASP A 96 2.44 -16.60 4.04
C ASP A 96 2.35 -15.32 4.86
N LYS A 97 1.94 -15.48 6.12
CA LYS A 97 1.77 -14.38 7.05
C LYS A 97 3.10 -13.67 7.36
N GLU A 98 4.20 -14.41 7.39
CA GLU A 98 5.50 -13.82 7.70
C GLU A 98 5.93 -12.82 6.63
N ILE A 99 5.66 -13.15 5.35
CA ILE A 99 5.96 -12.24 4.26
C ILE A 99 5.11 -10.98 4.38
N LEU A 100 3.84 -11.13 4.72
CA LEU A 100 2.96 -9.96 4.92
C LEU A 100 3.43 -9.09 6.08
N ASN A 101 3.94 -9.69 7.15
CA ASN A 101 4.53 -8.93 8.25
C ASN A 101 5.76 -8.15 7.81
N GLU A 102 6.60 -8.74 6.96
CA GLU A 102 7.74 -8.03 6.39
C GLU A 102 7.30 -6.83 5.57
N ILE A 103 6.28 -7.03 4.74
CA ILE A 103 5.73 -5.96 3.91
C ILE A 103 5.19 -4.81 4.78
N LEU A 104 4.53 -5.14 5.88
CA LEU A 104 4.03 -4.12 6.81
C LEU A 104 5.16 -3.25 7.36
N VAL A 105 6.32 -3.83 7.66
CA VAL A 105 7.46 -3.05 8.14
C VAL A 105 7.83 -2.00 7.08
N HIS A 106 7.94 -2.41 5.82
CA HIS A 106 8.27 -1.48 4.74
C HIS A 106 7.21 -0.39 4.57
N LEU A 107 5.94 -0.77 4.59
CA LEU A 107 4.84 0.19 4.43
C LEU A 107 4.82 1.22 5.56
N ARG A 108 5.06 0.78 6.79
CA ARG A 108 5.08 1.70 7.94
C ARG A 108 6.25 2.66 7.86
N VAL A 109 7.41 2.19 7.45
CA VAL A 109 8.59 3.05 7.27
C VAL A 109 8.30 4.10 6.20
N MET A 110 7.71 3.70 5.08
CA MET A 110 7.39 4.63 4.00
C MET A 110 6.35 5.66 4.46
N ARG A 111 5.31 5.20 5.17
CA ARG A 111 4.30 6.11 5.71
C ARG A 111 4.92 7.14 6.65
N ASP A 112 5.75 6.69 7.57
CA ASP A 112 6.35 7.57 8.56
C ASP A 112 7.32 8.55 7.92
N THR A 113 8.11 8.08 6.95
CA THR A 113 8.98 8.95 6.17
C THR A 113 8.18 10.02 5.43
N TRP A 114 7.06 9.63 4.84
CA TRP A 114 6.21 10.57 4.12
C TRP A 114 5.59 11.61 5.05
N LYS A 115 5.14 11.19 6.23
CA LYS A 115 4.62 12.11 7.24
C LYS A 115 5.66 13.14 7.65
N GLU A 116 6.91 12.70 7.79
CA GLU A 116 7.99 13.62 8.13
C GLU A 116 8.24 14.62 7.00
N VAL A 117 8.23 14.16 5.75
CA VAL A 117 8.37 15.05 4.60
C VAL A 117 7.25 16.09 4.60
N MET A 118 6.01 15.67 4.83
CA MET A 118 4.87 16.59 4.87
C MET A 118 5.01 17.64 5.97
N SER A 119 5.56 17.26 7.11
CA SER A 119 5.69 18.19 8.24
C SER A 119 6.73 19.28 7.99
N ARG A 120 7.59 19.11 7.00
CA ARG A 120 8.64 20.09 6.66
C ARG A 120 8.18 21.10 5.62
N THR A 121 7.02 20.91 5.07
CA THR A 121 6.45 21.81 4.09
C THR A 121 5.28 22.59 4.69
#